data_923dffc0361c9bfcca3c8b3db465765f
#
_entry.id   923dffc0361c9bfcca3c8b3db465765f
#
_cell.length_a   1.000
_cell.length_b   1.000
_cell.length_c   1.000
_cell.angle_alpha   90.00
_cell.angle_beta   90.00
_cell.angle_gamma   90.00
#
_symmetry.space_group_name_H-M   'P 1'
#
loop_
_entity.id
_entity.type
_entity.pdbx_description
1 polymer ?
#
loop_
_entity_poly.entity_id
_entity_poly.type
_entity_poly.pdbx_seq_one_letter_code
_entity_poly.pdbx_strand_id
1 'polypeptide(L)'
;MLYIFGDLHLSAMNSWNYTVCEKFIDWFKKWAEELQDNNAEILWLGDITEKDVNPGDVIDQEYRIFDLCSKHFNKTYILMGNHDLKLYRQKAQHSLKFLRNLENIIIIESPTVINSCNTSVRCLPHVRVQGQSLSDYYTNMKFDSDVDLTVGHWNFFDAKRPYEGGVKLDNMRSKMLCLGHIHTRVDPIYTGSIFPNKVSEEGERVYKVFDNGKLIKEELLPTFLKYETLEYPNKAPIYRDGITRVFTITGISNLTAAKAFYKDLNIRAVEAKKIDKDQTSSYTSEEVFLYRDNLQAYNDWLKETKYPISRRASAMIAELLKS
;
A
#
# COMPACT_ATOMS: atom_id res chain seq x y z
N MET A 1 -22.40 8.59 -9.81
CA MET A 1 -20.97 8.81 -10.15
C MET A 1 -20.15 7.61 -9.71
N LEU A 2 -19.08 7.28 -10.44
CA LEU A 2 -18.09 6.24 -10.08
C LEU A 2 -16.88 6.91 -9.42
N TYR A 3 -16.61 6.57 -8.17
CA TYR A 3 -15.45 7.02 -7.40
C TYR A 3 -14.34 5.97 -7.45
N ILE A 4 -13.11 6.37 -7.79
CA ILE A 4 -11.99 5.45 -7.93
C ILE A 4 -10.87 5.83 -6.96
N PHE A 5 -10.55 4.91 -6.06
CA PHE A 5 -9.51 5.03 -5.05
C PHE A 5 -8.32 4.13 -5.37
N GLY A 6 -7.13 4.58 -5.04
CA GLY A 6 -5.89 3.82 -5.18
C GLY A 6 -5.68 2.80 -4.06
N ASP A 7 -4.45 2.35 -3.97
CA ASP A 7 -3.98 1.31 -3.06
C ASP A 7 -4.12 1.73 -1.59
N LEU A 8 -4.64 0.85 -0.76
CA LEU A 8 -4.89 1.15 0.66
C LEU A 8 -3.76 0.68 1.57
N HIS A 9 -3.14 -0.49 1.28
CA HIS A 9 -2.02 -1.08 2.02
C HIS A 9 -2.21 -1.14 3.53
N LEU A 10 -3.35 -1.65 3.97
CA LEU A 10 -3.60 -1.87 5.40
C LEU A 10 -2.54 -2.79 6.00
N SER A 11 -1.93 -2.34 7.09
CA SER A 11 -0.79 -3.03 7.69
C SER A 11 -0.73 -2.81 9.20
N ALA A 12 -0.32 -3.84 9.94
CA ALA A 12 -0.01 -3.77 11.37
C ALA A 12 1.50 -3.77 11.64
N MET A 13 2.34 -3.52 10.65
CA MET A 13 3.80 -3.58 10.81
C MET A 13 4.33 -2.57 11.84
N ASN A 14 3.63 -1.46 12.02
CA ASN A 14 4.02 -0.39 12.94
C ASN A 14 2.79 0.18 13.64
N SER A 15 2.95 0.65 14.88
CA SER A 15 1.86 1.22 15.67
C SER A 15 1.19 2.44 15.01
N TRP A 16 1.94 3.24 14.26
CA TRP A 16 1.38 4.39 13.55
C TRP A 16 0.48 4.01 12.38
N ASN A 17 0.68 2.84 11.74
CA ASN A 17 -0.18 2.37 10.64
C ASN A 17 -1.62 2.20 11.13
N TYR A 18 -1.81 1.61 12.31
CA TYR A 18 -3.14 1.51 12.92
C TYR A 18 -3.79 2.88 13.09
N THR A 19 -3.08 3.83 13.71
CA THR A 19 -3.58 5.20 13.95
C THR A 19 -3.91 5.93 12.64
N VAL A 20 -3.10 5.76 11.61
CA VAL A 20 -3.32 6.38 10.29
C VAL A 20 -4.57 5.81 9.63
N CYS A 21 -4.76 4.49 9.71
CA CYS A 21 -5.94 3.85 9.19
C CYS A 21 -7.22 4.30 9.92
N GLU A 22 -7.21 4.43 11.26
CA GLU A 22 -8.35 4.95 12.02
C GLU A 22 -8.73 6.36 11.56
N LYS A 23 -7.76 7.26 11.35
CA LYS A 23 -8.01 8.60 10.81
C LYS A 23 -8.63 8.57 9.41
N PHE A 24 -8.17 7.64 8.57
CA PHE A 24 -8.77 7.45 7.26
C PHE A 24 -10.21 6.97 7.37
N ILE A 25 -10.50 5.99 8.23
CA ILE A 25 -11.85 5.47 8.45
C ILE A 25 -12.79 6.60 8.90
N ASP A 26 -12.35 7.42 9.85
CA ASP A 26 -13.14 8.56 10.34
C ASP A 26 -13.42 9.59 9.24
N TRP A 27 -12.42 9.89 8.41
CA TRP A 27 -12.60 10.78 7.27
C TRP A 27 -13.50 10.15 6.22
N PHE A 28 -13.26 8.89 5.85
CA PHE A 28 -14.00 8.18 4.82
C PHE A 28 -15.49 8.05 5.18
N LYS A 29 -15.78 7.78 6.46
CA LYS A 29 -17.14 7.76 6.96
C LYS A 29 -17.85 9.10 6.74
N LYS A 30 -17.24 10.20 7.20
CA LYS A 30 -17.82 11.55 7.02
C LYS A 30 -18.01 11.89 5.56
N TRP A 31 -16.99 11.62 4.75
CA TRP A 31 -17.04 11.85 3.32
C TRP A 31 -18.15 11.05 2.63
N ALA A 32 -18.33 9.77 2.97
CA ALA A 32 -19.38 8.92 2.42
C ALA A 32 -20.78 9.36 2.87
N GLU A 33 -20.93 9.79 4.13
CA GLU A 33 -22.18 10.34 4.66
C GLU A 33 -22.57 11.68 4.00
N GLU A 34 -21.59 12.48 3.56
CA GLU A 34 -21.82 13.76 2.89
C GLU A 34 -22.10 13.61 1.38
N LEU A 35 -21.88 12.43 0.79
CA LEU A 35 -22.22 12.19 -0.60
C LEU A 35 -23.73 12.23 -0.82
N GLN A 36 -24.18 13.16 -1.68
CA GLN A 36 -25.60 13.31 -2.02
C GLN A 36 -26.03 12.48 -3.25
N ASP A 37 -25.24 11.47 -3.62
CA ASP A 37 -25.46 10.63 -4.78
C ASP A 37 -25.90 9.22 -4.38
N ASN A 38 -27.21 8.99 -4.33
CA ASN A 38 -27.79 7.69 -3.97
C ASN A 38 -27.42 6.55 -4.96
N ASN A 39 -26.88 6.88 -6.13
CA ASN A 39 -26.42 5.93 -7.14
C ASN A 39 -24.91 5.89 -7.24
N ALA A 40 -24.19 6.42 -6.24
CA ALA A 40 -22.73 6.37 -6.21
C ALA A 40 -22.26 4.92 -6.22
N GLU A 41 -21.23 4.65 -7.01
CA GLU A 41 -20.48 3.39 -7.01
C GLU A 41 -19.00 3.70 -6.73
N ILE A 42 -18.31 2.76 -6.12
CA ILE A 42 -16.89 2.93 -5.78
C ILE A 42 -16.06 1.77 -6.31
N LEU A 43 -14.84 2.08 -6.79
CA LEU A 43 -13.89 1.09 -7.27
C LEU A 43 -12.53 1.32 -6.60
N TRP A 44 -12.01 0.27 -5.99
CA TRP A 44 -10.67 0.22 -5.38
C TRP A 44 -9.71 -0.47 -6.33
N LEU A 45 -8.53 0.14 -6.55
CA LEU A 45 -7.58 -0.32 -7.57
C LEU A 45 -6.65 -1.45 -7.11
N GLY A 46 -6.94 -2.08 -5.98
CA GLY A 46 -6.18 -3.23 -5.45
C GLY A 46 -5.22 -2.85 -4.33
N ASP A 47 -4.42 -3.83 -3.91
CA ASP A 47 -3.52 -3.75 -2.76
C ASP A 47 -4.22 -3.15 -1.53
N ILE A 48 -5.34 -3.77 -1.16
CA ILE A 48 -6.12 -3.39 0.02
C ILE A 48 -5.30 -3.67 1.28
N THR A 49 -4.58 -4.78 1.29
CA THR A 49 -3.71 -5.17 2.40
C THR A 49 -2.25 -5.22 1.98
N GLU A 50 -1.33 -4.91 2.91
CA GLU A 50 0.12 -4.98 2.66
C GLU A 50 0.63 -6.42 2.61
N LYS A 51 -0.05 -7.35 3.28
CA LYS A 51 0.34 -8.76 3.37
C LYS A 51 -0.82 -9.70 3.14
N ASP A 52 -0.49 -10.89 2.68
CA ASP A 52 -1.42 -11.99 2.45
C ASP A 52 -1.96 -12.64 3.75
N VAL A 53 -1.33 -12.39 4.89
CA VAL A 53 -1.79 -12.79 6.23
C VAL A 53 -1.80 -11.56 7.12
N ASN A 54 -2.98 -11.19 7.57
CA ASN A 54 -3.20 -9.98 8.35
C ASN A 54 -3.57 -10.32 9.79
N PRO A 55 -3.05 -9.56 10.78
CA PRO A 55 -3.53 -9.59 12.16
C PRO A 55 -5.01 -9.20 12.24
N GLY A 56 -5.66 -9.61 13.35
CA GLY A 56 -7.07 -9.33 13.59
C GLY A 56 -7.45 -7.85 13.49
N ASP A 57 -6.57 -6.96 13.96
CA ASP A 57 -6.80 -5.50 13.91
C ASP A 57 -6.86 -4.97 12.45
N VAL A 58 -6.04 -5.52 11.55
CA VAL A 58 -6.06 -5.14 10.13
C VAL A 58 -7.34 -5.66 9.46
N ILE A 59 -7.76 -6.88 9.79
CA ILE A 59 -9.01 -7.47 9.28
C ILE A 59 -10.22 -6.65 9.78
N ASP A 60 -10.21 -6.20 11.04
CA ASP A 60 -11.26 -5.33 11.58
C ASP A 60 -11.33 -4.00 10.83
N GLN A 61 -10.20 -3.34 10.62
CA GLN A 61 -10.14 -2.08 9.89
C GLN A 61 -10.58 -2.25 8.43
N GLU A 62 -10.16 -3.32 7.77
CA GLU A 62 -10.59 -3.69 6.43
C GLU A 62 -12.12 -3.89 6.39
N TYR A 63 -12.66 -4.69 7.31
CA TYR A 63 -14.09 -4.92 7.41
C TYR A 63 -14.86 -3.61 7.61
N ARG A 64 -14.43 -2.72 8.50
CA ARG A 64 -15.10 -1.44 8.78
C ARG A 64 -15.12 -0.51 7.57
N ILE A 65 -14.05 -0.46 6.77
CA ILE A 65 -14.01 0.32 5.53
C ILE A 65 -15.04 -0.22 4.53
N PHE A 66 -15.06 -1.53 4.31
CA PHE A 66 -15.96 -2.13 3.32
C PHE A 66 -17.40 -2.27 3.81
N ASP A 67 -17.64 -2.31 5.11
CA ASP A 67 -18.98 -2.16 5.70
C ASP A 67 -19.55 -0.74 5.44
N LEU A 68 -18.70 0.30 5.56
CA LEU A 68 -19.08 1.65 5.14
C LEU A 68 -19.36 1.70 3.63
N CYS A 69 -18.53 1.07 2.81
CA CYS A 69 -18.77 0.99 1.37
C CYS A 69 -20.13 0.31 1.07
N SER A 70 -20.42 -0.82 1.72
CA SER A 70 -21.68 -1.56 1.55
C SER A 70 -22.91 -0.73 1.94
N LYS A 71 -22.79 0.16 2.91
CA LYS A 71 -23.88 1.02 3.40
C LYS A 71 -24.15 2.26 2.55
N HIS A 72 -23.09 2.82 1.96
CA HIS A 72 -23.18 4.13 1.31
C HIS A 72 -23.10 4.08 -0.22
N PHE A 73 -22.69 2.97 -0.82
CA PHE A 73 -22.56 2.85 -2.26
C PHE A 73 -23.49 1.77 -2.83
N ASN A 74 -24.05 2.06 -3.99
CA ASN A 74 -24.90 1.11 -4.70
C ASN A 74 -24.13 -0.17 -5.08
N LYS A 75 -22.85 -0.02 -5.48
CA LYS A 75 -21.91 -1.12 -5.69
C LYS A 75 -20.51 -0.71 -5.30
N THR A 76 -19.77 -1.67 -4.78
CA THR A 76 -18.35 -1.54 -4.47
C THR A 76 -17.57 -2.59 -5.25
N TYR A 77 -16.67 -2.15 -6.10
CA TYR A 77 -15.77 -3.02 -6.84
C TYR A 77 -14.39 -2.98 -6.19
N ILE A 78 -13.79 -4.16 -6.02
CA ILE A 78 -12.41 -4.29 -5.51
C ILE A 78 -11.61 -5.05 -6.55
N LEU A 79 -10.69 -4.34 -7.20
CA LEU A 79 -9.74 -4.95 -8.11
C LEU A 79 -8.67 -5.70 -7.30
N MET A 80 -8.26 -6.87 -7.74
CA MET A 80 -7.17 -7.59 -7.08
C MET A 80 -5.83 -6.92 -7.37
N GLY A 81 -5.06 -6.59 -6.31
CA GLY A 81 -3.67 -6.18 -6.38
C GLY A 81 -2.70 -7.35 -6.17
N ASN A 82 -1.40 -7.08 -6.24
CA ASN A 82 -0.39 -8.12 -6.07
C ASN A 82 -0.20 -8.53 -4.60
N HIS A 83 -0.39 -7.63 -3.64
CA HIS A 83 -0.33 -7.91 -2.21
C HIS A 83 -1.57 -8.66 -1.70
N ASP A 84 -2.71 -8.53 -2.38
CA ASP A 84 -3.93 -9.26 -2.01
C ASP A 84 -3.86 -10.75 -2.37
N LEU A 85 -2.98 -11.13 -3.33
CA LEU A 85 -2.87 -12.48 -3.85
C LEU A 85 -1.92 -13.35 -3.04
N LYS A 86 -2.42 -14.48 -2.56
CA LYS A 86 -1.67 -15.53 -1.89
C LYS A 86 -1.50 -16.76 -2.75
N LEU A 87 -0.30 -17.34 -2.78
CA LEU A 87 -0.06 -18.68 -3.30
C LEU A 87 -0.17 -19.70 -2.17
N TYR A 88 -1.24 -20.48 -2.19
CA TYR A 88 -1.37 -21.64 -1.31
C TYR A 88 -1.47 -22.91 -2.13
N ARG A 89 -0.50 -23.82 -1.98
CA ARG A 89 -0.45 -25.11 -2.68
C ARG A 89 -0.71 -24.99 -4.19
N GLN A 90 -0.03 -24.04 -4.84
CA GLN A 90 -0.13 -23.72 -6.29
C GLN A 90 -1.51 -23.18 -6.75
N LYS A 91 -2.43 -22.89 -5.84
CA LYS A 91 -3.68 -22.22 -6.15
C LYS A 91 -3.62 -20.76 -5.71
N ALA A 92 -3.97 -19.87 -6.60
CA ALA A 92 -4.14 -18.46 -6.25
C ALA A 92 -5.31 -18.32 -5.26
N GLN A 93 -5.06 -17.72 -4.13
CA GLN A 93 -6.06 -17.35 -3.15
C GLN A 93 -5.83 -15.86 -2.80
N HIS A 94 -6.81 -15.21 -2.24
CA HIS A 94 -6.69 -13.83 -1.79
C HIS A 94 -7.26 -13.65 -0.38
N SER A 95 -6.74 -12.61 0.31
CA SER A 95 -7.14 -12.27 1.67
C SER A 95 -8.59 -11.75 1.77
N LEU A 96 -9.11 -11.17 0.68
CA LEU A 96 -10.37 -10.41 0.64
C LEU A 96 -11.64 -11.27 0.61
N LYS A 97 -11.55 -12.62 0.66
CA LYS A 97 -12.72 -13.51 0.50
C LYS A 97 -13.85 -13.26 1.48
N PHE A 98 -13.54 -12.87 2.70
CA PHE A 98 -14.54 -12.63 3.75
C PHE A 98 -15.42 -11.43 3.44
N LEU A 99 -14.95 -10.47 2.62
CA LEU A 99 -15.72 -9.30 2.19
C LEU A 99 -16.90 -9.66 1.27
N ARG A 100 -16.89 -10.84 0.67
CA ARG A 100 -18.02 -11.34 -0.14
C ARG A 100 -19.31 -11.55 0.66
N ASN A 101 -19.22 -11.55 1.99
CA ASN A 101 -20.38 -11.62 2.86
C ASN A 101 -21.08 -10.26 3.05
N LEU A 102 -20.44 -9.18 2.64
CA LEU A 102 -21.04 -7.85 2.62
C LEU A 102 -21.89 -7.66 1.36
N GLU A 103 -23.02 -7.03 1.50
CA GLU A 103 -23.88 -6.70 0.36
C GLU A 103 -23.15 -5.71 -0.59
N ASN A 104 -23.44 -5.83 -1.87
CA ASN A 104 -22.94 -4.93 -2.93
C ASN A 104 -21.41 -4.91 -3.11
N ILE A 105 -20.65 -5.84 -2.50
CA ILE A 105 -19.21 -5.97 -2.68
C ILE A 105 -18.91 -6.96 -3.80
N ILE A 106 -18.18 -6.51 -4.82
CA ILE A 106 -17.80 -7.29 -6.00
C ILE A 106 -16.28 -7.33 -6.10
N ILE A 107 -15.67 -8.48 -5.85
CA ILE A 107 -14.22 -8.66 -5.98
C ILE A 107 -13.92 -9.11 -7.41
N ILE A 108 -13.08 -8.34 -8.10
CA ILE A 108 -12.69 -8.58 -9.49
C ILE A 108 -11.38 -9.35 -9.52
N GLU A 109 -11.47 -10.67 -9.75
CA GLU A 109 -10.34 -11.61 -9.71
C GLU A 109 -9.80 -11.94 -11.11
N SER A 110 -10.52 -11.57 -12.15
CA SER A 110 -10.15 -11.86 -13.56
C SER A 110 -10.54 -10.69 -14.46
N PRO A 111 -9.90 -10.57 -15.64
CA PRO A 111 -10.25 -9.55 -16.62
C PRO A 111 -11.74 -9.57 -16.94
N THR A 112 -12.38 -8.43 -16.81
CA THR A 112 -13.82 -8.28 -17.08
C THR A 112 -14.15 -6.87 -17.52
N VAL A 113 -15.32 -6.68 -18.11
CA VAL A 113 -15.90 -5.36 -18.37
C VAL A 113 -17.14 -5.19 -17.53
N ILE A 114 -17.21 -4.08 -16.82
CA ILE A 114 -18.39 -3.68 -16.04
C ILE A 114 -18.97 -2.39 -16.60
N ASN A 115 -20.25 -2.15 -16.37
CA ASN A 115 -20.90 -0.86 -16.57
C ASN A 115 -21.19 -0.25 -15.21
N SER A 116 -20.59 0.88 -14.92
CA SER A 116 -20.71 1.60 -13.68
C SER A 116 -21.01 3.07 -13.98
N CYS A 117 -22.12 3.59 -13.48
CA CYS A 117 -22.52 4.98 -13.66
C CYS A 117 -22.43 5.43 -15.13
N ASN A 118 -23.00 4.66 -16.05
CA ASN A 118 -22.96 4.85 -17.51
C ASN A 118 -21.52 4.95 -18.08
N THR A 119 -20.55 4.38 -17.41
CA THR A 119 -19.16 4.29 -17.83
C THR A 119 -18.83 2.82 -18.09
N SER A 120 -18.38 2.49 -19.30
CA SER A 120 -17.87 1.15 -19.60
C SER A 120 -16.43 1.04 -19.09
N VAL A 121 -16.21 0.15 -18.13
CA VAL A 121 -14.92 0.00 -17.44
C VAL A 121 -14.36 -1.40 -17.68
N ARG A 122 -13.21 -1.49 -18.31
CA ARG A 122 -12.42 -2.72 -18.39
C ARG A 122 -11.55 -2.82 -17.16
N CYS A 123 -11.76 -3.87 -16.40
CA CYS A 123 -11.05 -4.16 -15.17
C CYS A 123 -10.00 -5.24 -15.41
N LEU A 124 -8.73 -4.92 -15.19
CA LEU A 124 -7.58 -5.79 -15.39
C LEU A 124 -6.83 -5.98 -14.05
N PRO A 125 -7.27 -6.91 -13.19
CA PRO A 125 -6.67 -7.14 -11.89
C PRO A 125 -5.26 -7.70 -12.02
N HIS A 126 -4.48 -7.63 -10.94
CA HIS A 126 -3.26 -8.42 -10.85
C HIS A 126 -3.64 -9.92 -10.84
N VAL A 127 -3.10 -10.68 -11.78
CA VAL A 127 -3.31 -12.12 -11.87
C VAL A 127 -1.97 -12.86 -11.88
N ARG A 128 -1.95 -14.07 -11.32
CA ARG A 128 -0.79 -14.96 -11.42
C ARG A 128 -1.09 -16.06 -12.41
N VAL A 129 -0.39 -16.04 -13.52
CA VAL A 129 -0.50 -17.07 -14.57
C VAL A 129 0.75 -17.92 -14.54
N GLN A 130 0.57 -19.25 -14.50
CA GLN A 130 1.72 -20.17 -14.42
C GLN A 130 2.55 -20.09 -15.71
N GLY A 131 3.84 -19.85 -15.56
CA GLY A 131 4.79 -19.82 -16.68
C GLY A 131 4.73 -18.57 -17.58
N GLN A 132 3.97 -17.55 -17.19
CA GLN A 132 3.84 -16.31 -17.94
C GLN A 132 3.94 -15.10 -17.03
N SER A 133 4.60 -14.02 -17.49
CA SER A 133 4.58 -12.75 -16.79
C SER A 133 3.22 -12.06 -16.92
N LEU A 134 2.87 -11.17 -15.98
CA LEU A 134 1.65 -10.36 -16.07
C LEU A 134 1.65 -9.49 -17.33
N SER A 135 2.82 -8.95 -17.69
CA SER A 135 3.02 -8.16 -18.90
C SER A 135 2.68 -8.97 -20.16
N ASP A 136 3.24 -10.18 -20.28
CA ASP A 136 2.94 -11.04 -21.43
C ASP A 136 1.47 -11.44 -21.48
N TYR A 137 0.89 -11.74 -20.32
CA TYR A 137 -0.53 -12.10 -20.23
C TYR A 137 -1.43 -11.01 -20.80
N TYR A 138 -1.28 -9.76 -20.37
CA TYR A 138 -2.11 -8.67 -20.83
C TYR A 138 -1.74 -8.15 -22.22
N THR A 139 -0.46 -8.16 -22.59
CA THR A 139 -0.01 -7.76 -23.93
C THR A 139 -0.57 -8.69 -25.02
N ASN A 140 -0.69 -9.98 -24.73
CA ASN A 140 -1.22 -10.97 -25.65
C ASN A 140 -2.75 -11.10 -25.62
N MET A 141 -3.42 -10.43 -24.67
CA MET A 141 -4.88 -10.46 -24.57
C MET A 141 -5.52 -9.64 -25.69
N LYS A 142 -6.51 -10.22 -26.34
CA LYS A 142 -7.31 -9.51 -27.34
C LYS A 142 -8.52 -8.88 -26.68
N PHE A 143 -8.71 -7.60 -26.94
CA PHE A 143 -9.86 -6.84 -26.46
C PHE A 143 -10.82 -6.57 -27.63
N ASP A 144 -11.99 -7.17 -27.59
CA ASP A 144 -12.96 -7.15 -28.69
C ASP A 144 -13.84 -5.89 -28.71
N SER A 145 -13.88 -5.13 -27.61
CA SER A 145 -14.73 -3.93 -27.46
C SER A 145 -13.93 -2.70 -27.08
N ASP A 146 -14.39 -1.54 -27.51
CA ASP A 146 -13.94 -0.26 -26.99
C ASP A 146 -14.60 0.00 -25.62
N VAL A 147 -13.87 0.65 -24.72
CA VAL A 147 -14.37 1.04 -23.41
C VAL A 147 -14.02 2.49 -23.11
N ASP A 148 -14.75 3.11 -22.19
CA ASP A 148 -14.46 4.47 -21.76
C ASP A 148 -13.21 4.52 -20.90
N LEU A 149 -13.06 3.54 -20.00
CA LEU A 149 -12.00 3.48 -19.03
C LEU A 149 -11.41 2.07 -18.92
N THR A 150 -10.10 1.96 -18.83
CA THR A 150 -9.42 0.75 -18.35
C THR A 150 -8.82 1.03 -16.99
N VAL A 151 -9.11 0.16 -16.02
CA VAL A 151 -8.50 0.17 -14.68
C VAL A 151 -7.64 -1.07 -14.50
N GLY A 152 -6.54 -0.92 -13.78
CA GLY A 152 -5.60 -2.02 -13.57
C GLY A 152 -4.73 -1.84 -12.33
N HIS A 153 -4.03 -2.93 -11.96
CA HIS A 153 -3.08 -2.91 -10.86
C HIS A 153 -1.73 -3.47 -11.32
N TRP A 154 -0.93 -2.64 -11.98
CA TRP A 154 0.36 -3.02 -12.58
C TRP A 154 1.12 -1.80 -13.12
N ASN A 155 2.42 -2.01 -13.40
CA ASN A 155 3.26 -1.04 -14.09
C ASN A 155 2.86 -0.90 -15.56
N PHE A 156 2.69 0.34 -15.98
CA PHE A 156 2.48 0.65 -17.39
C PHE A 156 3.82 0.83 -18.13
N PHE A 157 3.91 0.28 -19.31
CA PHE A 157 5.08 0.45 -20.18
C PHE A 157 4.71 1.21 -21.45
N ASP A 158 5.35 2.34 -21.65
CA ASP A 158 5.38 3.03 -22.94
C ASP A 158 6.82 3.57 -23.22
N ALA A 159 7.01 4.17 -24.40
CA ALA A 159 8.32 4.74 -24.78
C ALA A 159 8.82 5.86 -23.84
N LYS A 160 7.92 6.51 -23.09
CA LYS A 160 8.23 7.56 -22.11
C LYS A 160 8.46 7.02 -20.71
N ARG A 161 7.95 5.80 -20.43
CA ARG A 161 7.95 5.15 -19.11
C ARG A 161 8.38 3.70 -19.25
N PRO A 162 9.68 3.44 -19.47
CA PRO A 162 10.19 2.08 -19.63
C PRO A 162 10.31 1.37 -18.28
N TYR A 163 9.20 1.20 -17.55
CA TYR A 163 9.18 0.37 -16.37
C TYR A 163 9.39 -1.09 -16.77
N GLU A 164 10.50 -1.66 -16.31
CA GLU A 164 10.85 -3.04 -16.59
C GLU A 164 9.71 -3.97 -16.12
N GLY A 165 9.23 -4.85 -16.99
CA GLY A 165 8.10 -5.72 -16.69
C GLY A 165 6.71 -5.06 -16.79
N GLY A 166 6.62 -3.81 -17.25
CA GLY A 166 5.35 -3.11 -17.42
C GLY A 166 4.49 -3.68 -18.55
N VAL A 167 3.17 -3.55 -18.44
CA VAL A 167 2.20 -3.99 -19.45
C VAL A 167 2.19 -3.01 -20.62
N LYS A 168 2.34 -3.51 -21.85
CA LYS A 168 2.20 -2.73 -23.09
C LYS A 168 0.73 -2.64 -23.47
N LEU A 169 0.26 -1.45 -23.76
CA LEU A 169 -1.16 -1.18 -24.00
C LEU A 169 -1.51 -0.86 -25.45
N ASP A 170 -0.68 -1.21 -26.39
CA ASP A 170 -0.84 -0.86 -27.82
C ASP A 170 -2.23 -1.22 -28.41
N ASN A 171 -2.96 -2.14 -27.75
CA ASN A 171 -4.26 -2.63 -28.21
C ASN A 171 -5.40 -2.44 -27.20
N MET A 172 -5.27 -1.58 -26.17
CA MET A 172 -6.27 -1.52 -25.09
C MET A 172 -7.63 -0.96 -25.48
N ARG A 173 -7.77 -0.34 -26.63
CA ARG A 173 -9.08 0.15 -27.11
C ARG A 173 -9.86 0.85 -25.98
N SER A 174 -9.19 1.75 -25.26
CA SER A 174 -9.72 2.49 -24.11
C SER A 174 -9.46 3.97 -24.27
N LYS A 175 -10.44 4.80 -23.92
CA LYS A 175 -10.28 6.26 -24.01
C LYS A 175 -9.36 6.78 -22.89
N MET A 176 -9.40 6.14 -21.73
CA MET A 176 -8.64 6.56 -20.53
C MET A 176 -8.11 5.36 -19.76
N LEU A 177 -7.04 5.61 -18.99
CA LEU A 177 -6.44 4.65 -18.04
C LEU A 177 -6.49 5.21 -16.61
N CYS A 178 -6.70 4.32 -15.64
CA CYS A 178 -6.59 4.63 -14.23
C CYS A 178 -5.99 3.43 -13.48
N LEU A 179 -4.79 3.57 -12.95
CA LEU A 179 -4.00 2.46 -12.43
C LEU A 179 -3.66 2.65 -10.95
N GLY A 180 -3.65 1.54 -10.20
CA GLY A 180 -2.99 1.38 -8.91
C GLY A 180 -1.54 0.90 -9.07
N HIS A 181 -0.95 0.34 -8.01
CA HIS A 181 0.40 -0.24 -7.93
C HIS A 181 1.54 0.79 -7.77
N ILE A 182 1.49 1.94 -8.39
CA ILE A 182 2.47 3.00 -8.18
C ILE A 182 1.95 3.95 -7.10
N HIS A 183 2.64 3.98 -5.96
CA HIS A 183 2.16 4.68 -4.75
C HIS A 183 2.26 6.20 -4.84
N THR A 184 3.07 6.71 -5.76
CA THR A 184 3.17 8.15 -6.01
C THR A 184 2.42 8.52 -7.29
N ARG A 185 1.73 9.67 -7.25
CA ARG A 185 1.08 10.22 -8.43
C ARG A 185 2.13 10.84 -9.37
N VAL A 186 2.92 9.98 -10.01
CA VAL A 186 3.96 10.41 -10.97
C VAL A 186 3.39 10.80 -12.33
N ASP A 187 2.13 10.46 -12.58
CA ASP A 187 1.44 10.64 -13.87
C ASP A 187 -0.08 10.65 -13.65
N PRO A 188 -0.88 11.36 -14.47
CA PRO A 188 -2.33 11.35 -14.38
C PRO A 188 -2.99 9.98 -14.45
N ILE A 189 -2.29 8.96 -14.95
CA ILE A 189 -2.79 7.58 -15.03
C ILE A 189 -2.92 6.97 -13.63
N TYR A 190 -1.96 7.24 -12.72
CA TYR A 190 -1.94 6.68 -11.38
C TYR A 190 -2.68 7.57 -10.38
N THR A 191 -3.43 6.94 -9.47
CA THR A 191 -4.05 7.64 -8.34
C THR A 191 -3.08 7.89 -7.20
N GLY A 192 -2.06 7.06 -7.09
CA GLY A 192 -1.24 6.91 -5.89
C GLY A 192 -1.93 6.07 -4.80
N SER A 193 -1.18 5.69 -3.78
CA SER A 193 -1.74 5.02 -2.60
C SER A 193 -2.45 6.02 -1.67
N ILE A 194 -3.34 5.53 -0.81
CA ILE A 194 -4.04 6.38 0.19
C ILE A 194 -3.03 6.97 1.19
N PHE A 195 -2.05 6.18 1.60
CA PHE A 195 -0.97 6.61 2.50
C PHE A 195 0.39 6.42 1.84
N PRO A 196 1.41 7.22 2.21
CA PRO A 196 2.79 6.91 1.84
C PRO A 196 3.28 5.68 2.61
N ASN A 197 3.80 4.68 1.90
CA ASN A 197 4.42 3.51 2.52
C ASN A 197 5.91 3.71 2.80
N LYS A 198 6.53 4.67 2.10
CA LYS A 198 7.97 4.99 2.20
C LYS A 198 8.17 6.49 2.23
N VAL A 199 9.32 6.91 2.78
CA VAL A 199 9.74 8.33 2.83
C VAL A 199 9.79 8.96 1.44
N SER A 200 10.19 8.17 0.42
CA SER A 200 10.28 8.65 -0.96
C SER A 200 8.93 8.81 -1.68
N GLU A 201 7.83 8.46 -1.03
CA GLU A 201 6.48 8.54 -1.60
C GLU A 201 5.75 9.81 -1.17
N GLU A 202 6.46 10.92 -1.09
CA GLU A 202 5.86 12.22 -0.86
C GLU A 202 5.09 12.70 -2.10
N GLY A 203 4.04 13.48 -1.88
CA GLY A 203 3.25 14.07 -2.95
C GLY A 203 1.74 14.03 -2.71
N GLU A 204 1.02 14.62 -3.64
CA GLU A 204 -0.43 14.63 -3.64
C GLU A 204 -0.99 13.23 -3.90
N ARG A 205 -2.10 12.94 -3.27
CA ARG A 205 -2.88 11.72 -3.44
C ARG A 205 -4.29 12.11 -3.80
N VAL A 206 -4.86 11.37 -4.76
CA VAL A 206 -6.17 11.74 -5.29
C VAL A 206 -7.08 10.51 -5.37
N TYR A 207 -8.37 10.76 -5.28
CA TYR A 207 -9.37 9.88 -5.87
C TYR A 207 -9.95 10.53 -7.12
N LYS A 208 -10.43 9.72 -8.03
CA LYS A 208 -10.98 10.18 -9.32
C LYS A 208 -12.48 9.94 -9.36
N VAL A 209 -13.19 10.84 -10.01
CA VAL A 209 -14.64 10.75 -10.17
C VAL A 209 -15.00 10.71 -11.65
N PHE A 210 -15.67 9.64 -12.04
CA PHE A 210 -16.17 9.43 -13.41
C PHE A 210 -17.68 9.46 -13.46
N ASP A 211 -18.21 9.96 -14.58
CA ASP A 211 -19.62 9.89 -14.90
C ASP A 211 -19.80 9.90 -16.41
N ASN A 212 -20.74 9.09 -16.91
CA ASN A 212 -21.06 9.00 -18.35
C ASN A 212 -19.80 8.89 -19.25
N GLY A 213 -18.85 8.04 -18.89
CA GLY A 213 -17.64 7.76 -19.64
C GLY A 213 -16.58 8.87 -19.61
N LYS A 214 -16.67 9.84 -18.69
CA LYS A 214 -15.74 10.99 -18.59
C LYS A 214 -15.19 11.14 -17.21
N LEU A 215 -13.92 11.54 -17.11
CA LEU A 215 -13.35 12.03 -15.86
C LEU A 215 -13.96 13.41 -15.55
N ILE A 216 -14.69 13.49 -14.45
CA ILE A 216 -15.36 14.72 -14.01
C ILE A 216 -14.41 15.57 -13.18
N LYS A 217 -13.70 14.93 -12.24
CA LYS A 217 -12.74 15.60 -11.36
C LYS A 217 -11.74 14.63 -10.75
N GLU A 218 -10.62 15.20 -10.31
CA GLU A 218 -9.69 14.59 -9.38
C GLU A 218 -9.72 15.39 -8.08
N GLU A 219 -9.92 14.70 -6.97
CA GLU A 219 -10.01 15.34 -5.65
C GLU A 219 -8.83 14.91 -4.78
N LEU A 220 -8.23 15.87 -4.09
CA LEU A 220 -7.15 15.61 -3.17
C LEU A 220 -7.64 14.85 -1.93
N LEU A 221 -6.94 13.81 -1.58
CA LEU A 221 -7.10 13.15 -0.29
C LEU A 221 -6.44 13.98 0.82
N PRO A 222 -6.99 13.98 2.03
CA PRO A 222 -6.30 14.55 3.19
C PRO A 222 -4.96 13.85 3.44
N THR A 223 -4.02 14.60 3.96
CA THR A 223 -2.74 14.02 4.39
C THR A 223 -2.91 13.38 5.77
N PHE A 224 -2.85 12.04 5.85
CA PHE A 224 -2.97 11.29 7.10
C PHE A 224 -1.62 10.99 7.73
N LEU A 225 -0.56 10.90 6.92
CA LEU A 225 0.78 10.50 7.31
C LEU A 225 1.82 11.37 6.60
N LYS A 226 2.84 11.81 7.36
CA LYS A 226 4.06 12.43 6.83
C LYS A 226 5.30 11.78 7.40
N TYR A 227 6.33 11.65 6.57
CA TYR A 227 7.67 11.33 7.02
C TYR A 227 8.49 12.61 7.13
N GLU A 228 9.20 12.78 8.23
CA GLU A 228 10.02 13.97 8.48
C GLU A 228 11.41 13.56 8.98
N THR A 229 12.41 14.40 8.72
CA THR A 229 13.75 14.22 9.27
C THR A 229 13.94 15.18 10.45
N LEU A 230 14.47 14.68 11.55
CA LEU A 230 14.75 15.46 12.75
C LEU A 230 16.20 15.25 13.17
N GLU A 231 16.96 16.33 13.24
CA GLU A 231 18.35 16.30 13.67
C GLU A 231 18.44 16.31 15.21
N TYR A 232 19.13 15.34 15.78
CA TYR A 232 19.38 15.27 17.22
C TYR A 232 20.40 16.35 17.64
N PRO A 233 20.21 17.06 18.77
CA PRO A 233 19.16 16.87 19.79
C PRO A 233 17.95 17.81 19.67
N ASN A 234 17.59 18.25 18.46
CA ASN A 234 16.49 19.17 18.30
C ASN A 234 15.16 18.54 18.76
N LYS A 235 14.32 19.35 19.42
CA LYS A 235 12.98 18.93 19.79
C LYS A 235 12.06 18.91 18.56
N ALA A 236 11.21 17.89 18.46
CA ALA A 236 10.18 17.89 17.44
C ALA A 236 9.23 19.08 17.64
N PRO A 237 8.83 19.79 16.58
CA PRO A 237 7.79 20.80 16.65
C PRO A 237 6.48 20.24 17.17
N ILE A 238 5.70 21.08 17.84
CA ILE A 238 4.34 20.71 18.27
C ILE A 238 3.39 20.97 17.11
N TYR A 239 2.82 19.91 16.56
CA TYR A 239 1.85 19.98 15.48
C TYR A 239 0.42 19.82 16.02
N ARG A 240 -0.53 20.56 15.46
CA ARG A 240 -1.96 20.51 15.82
C ARG A 240 -2.89 20.25 14.63
N ASP A 241 -2.33 19.77 13.52
CA ASP A 241 -3.03 19.56 12.26
C ASP A 241 -3.64 18.14 12.11
N GLY A 242 -3.53 17.32 13.15
CA GLY A 242 -4.07 15.95 13.14
C GLY A 242 -3.27 14.94 12.29
N ILE A 243 -2.21 15.37 11.60
CA ILE A 243 -1.40 14.50 10.75
C ILE A 243 -0.50 13.62 11.63
N THR A 244 -0.45 12.32 11.36
CA THR A 244 0.53 11.42 11.97
C THR A 244 1.90 11.67 11.35
N ARG A 245 2.93 11.83 12.19
CA ARG A 245 4.31 12.00 11.72
C ARG A 245 5.19 10.86 12.15
N VAL A 246 6.06 10.46 11.25
CA VAL A 246 7.07 9.43 11.47
C VAL A 246 8.44 10.03 11.16
N PHE A 247 9.34 9.94 12.11
CA PHE A 247 10.62 10.65 12.05
C PHE A 247 11.78 9.72 11.69
N THR A 248 12.65 10.22 10.82
CA THR A 248 14.03 9.74 10.68
C THR A 248 14.91 10.65 11.52
N ILE A 249 15.63 10.10 12.49
CA ILE A 249 16.51 10.87 13.38
C ILE A 249 17.93 10.81 12.83
N THR A 250 18.52 11.99 12.61
CA THR A 250 19.89 12.14 12.06
C THR A 250 20.82 12.78 13.10
N GLY A 251 22.12 12.81 12.82
CA GLY A 251 23.12 13.51 13.67
C GLY A 251 23.43 12.83 14.99
N ILE A 252 23.17 11.53 15.13
CA ILE A 252 23.26 10.80 16.39
C ILE A 252 24.68 10.32 16.62
N SER A 253 25.22 10.66 17.81
CA SER A 253 26.46 10.09 18.34
C SER A 253 26.22 9.02 19.41
N ASN A 254 25.04 9.03 20.05
CA ASN A 254 24.64 8.07 21.08
C ASN A 254 23.18 7.62 20.86
N LEU A 255 23.01 6.41 20.37
CA LEU A 255 21.70 5.85 20.02
C LEU A 255 20.78 5.70 21.23
N THR A 256 21.30 5.25 22.36
CA THR A 256 20.52 5.07 23.60
C THR A 256 19.97 6.39 24.11
N ALA A 257 20.80 7.44 24.12
CA ALA A 257 20.37 8.77 24.52
C ALA A 257 19.32 9.34 23.55
N ALA A 258 19.49 9.14 22.24
CA ALA A 258 18.52 9.58 21.24
C ALA A 258 17.18 8.85 21.37
N LYS A 259 17.17 7.53 21.55
CA LYS A 259 15.94 6.75 21.79
C LYS A 259 15.22 7.22 23.07
N ALA A 260 15.95 7.49 24.14
CA ALA A 260 15.37 8.02 25.37
C ALA A 260 14.80 9.44 25.21
N PHE A 261 15.49 10.29 24.43
CA PHE A 261 15.07 11.66 24.17
C PHE A 261 13.78 11.74 23.33
N TYR A 262 13.62 10.84 22.36
CA TYR A 262 12.49 10.80 21.43
C TYR A 262 11.49 9.66 21.71
N LYS A 263 11.46 9.15 22.94
CA LYS A 263 10.62 7.98 23.33
C LYS A 263 9.13 8.11 22.98
N ASP A 264 8.61 9.35 22.90
CA ASP A 264 7.21 9.64 22.65
C ASP A 264 6.92 9.93 21.13
N LEU A 265 7.92 9.76 20.27
CA LEU A 265 7.76 9.96 18.83
C LEU A 265 7.65 8.63 18.08
N ASN A 266 6.93 8.66 16.95
CA ASN A 266 6.97 7.56 15.98
C ASN A 266 8.30 7.65 15.23
N ILE A 267 9.25 6.78 15.53
CA ILE A 267 10.57 6.75 14.90
C ILE A 267 10.65 5.55 13.97
N ARG A 268 11.00 5.78 12.71
CA ARG A 268 11.22 4.75 11.70
C ARG A 268 12.67 4.33 11.62
N ALA A 269 13.56 5.29 11.58
CA ALA A 269 14.99 5.06 11.40
C ALA A 269 15.80 6.04 12.24
N VAL A 270 17.00 5.60 12.60
CA VAL A 270 17.98 6.40 13.34
C VAL A 270 19.29 6.33 12.55
N GLU A 271 19.73 7.45 11.99
CA GLU A 271 20.94 7.55 11.20
C GLU A 271 22.08 8.11 12.07
N ALA A 272 23.12 7.32 12.27
CA ALA A 272 24.32 7.79 12.95
C ALA A 272 25.04 8.84 12.10
N LYS A 273 25.64 9.84 12.74
CA LYS A 273 26.49 10.84 12.09
C LYS A 273 27.64 10.11 11.39
N LYS A 274 27.79 10.29 10.06
CA LYS A 274 28.97 9.79 9.36
C LYS A 274 30.20 10.45 9.98
N ILE A 275 31.07 9.65 10.59
CA ILE A 275 32.39 10.11 11.01
C ILE A 275 33.23 10.20 9.74
N ASP A 276 33.78 11.38 9.46
CA ASP A 276 34.67 11.60 8.33
C ASP A 276 35.81 10.55 8.35
N LYS A 277 36.05 9.90 7.23
CA LYS A 277 36.89 8.72 7.06
C LYS A 277 38.40 8.93 7.26
N ASP A 278 38.85 10.07 7.75
CA ASP A 278 40.28 10.35 7.91
C ASP A 278 40.92 9.88 9.23
N GLN A 279 40.14 9.22 10.11
CA GLN A 279 40.71 8.58 11.30
C GLN A 279 40.23 7.13 11.43
N THR A 280 41.09 6.21 10.94
CA THR A 280 41.23 4.79 11.31
C THR A 280 40.00 3.89 11.33
N SER A 281 39.93 3.06 10.27
CA SER A 281 39.48 1.66 10.20
C SER A 281 38.67 1.10 11.40
N SER A 282 37.36 1.09 11.28
CA SER A 282 36.50 -0.05 11.58
C SER A 282 35.11 0.20 11.00
N TYR A 283 34.75 -0.62 10.02
CA TYR A 283 33.43 -0.61 9.42
C TYR A 283 32.41 -1.06 10.46
N THR A 284 31.43 -0.19 10.77
CA THR A 284 30.14 -0.60 11.27
C THR A 284 29.10 -0.03 10.32
N SER A 285 28.63 -0.85 9.39
CA SER A 285 27.52 -0.50 8.50
C SER A 285 26.22 -0.44 9.30
N GLU A 286 25.30 0.45 8.92
CA GLU A 286 23.93 0.56 9.51
C GLU A 286 23.19 -0.78 9.54
N GLU A 287 23.42 -1.64 8.55
CA GLU A 287 22.88 -3.00 8.49
C GLU A 287 23.31 -3.85 9.70
N VAL A 288 24.52 -3.69 10.21
CA VAL A 288 24.99 -4.44 11.39
C VAL A 288 24.27 -4.01 12.68
N PHE A 289 23.86 -2.74 12.81
CA PHE A 289 23.14 -2.24 13.97
C PHE A 289 21.67 -2.70 13.98
N LEU A 290 20.98 -2.60 12.86
CA LEU A 290 19.65 -3.17 12.68
C LEU A 290 19.66 -4.71 12.88
N TYR A 291 20.70 -5.36 12.44
CA TYR A 291 20.87 -6.82 12.57
C TYR A 291 21.12 -7.25 14.03
N ARG A 292 21.94 -6.53 14.80
CA ARG A 292 22.19 -6.86 16.21
C ARG A 292 20.98 -6.62 17.10
N ASP A 293 20.26 -5.52 16.92
CA ASP A 293 19.03 -5.24 17.70
C ASP A 293 17.92 -6.23 17.36
N ASN A 294 17.78 -6.61 16.07
CA ASN A 294 16.83 -7.63 15.65
C ASN A 294 17.20 -9.03 16.15
N LEU A 295 18.49 -9.36 16.22
CA LEU A 295 18.96 -10.62 16.77
C LEU A 295 18.74 -10.70 18.28
N GLN A 296 19.01 -9.61 19.02
CA GLN A 296 18.75 -9.52 20.45
C GLN A 296 17.25 -9.64 20.72
N ALA A 297 16.42 -8.88 20.04
CA ALA A 297 14.96 -8.94 20.15
C ALA A 297 14.41 -10.34 19.78
N TYR A 298 14.95 -10.97 18.73
CA TYR A 298 14.60 -12.32 18.33
C TYR A 298 15.00 -13.37 19.40
N ASN A 299 16.19 -13.27 19.97
CA ASN A 299 16.65 -14.18 21.02
C ASN A 299 15.85 -14.01 22.33
N ASP A 300 15.44 -12.79 22.64
CA ASP A 300 14.62 -12.50 23.82
C ASP A 300 13.18 -13.00 23.61
N TRP A 301 12.62 -12.80 22.42
CA TRP A 301 11.33 -13.39 22.03
C TRP A 301 11.35 -14.93 22.06
N LEU A 302 12.44 -15.57 21.63
CA LEU A 302 12.61 -17.01 21.72
C LEU A 302 12.62 -17.52 23.17
N LYS A 303 13.22 -16.79 24.08
CA LYS A 303 13.24 -17.13 25.51
C LYS A 303 11.85 -17.00 26.15
N GLU A 304 11.12 -15.96 25.76
CA GLU A 304 9.79 -15.66 26.33
C GLU A 304 8.69 -16.59 25.82
N THR A 305 8.71 -16.94 24.52
CA THR A 305 7.60 -17.68 23.89
C THR A 305 7.66 -19.19 24.06
N LYS A 306 8.79 -19.77 24.53
CA LYS A 306 9.01 -21.23 24.65
C LYS A 306 8.65 -22.03 23.36
N TYR A 307 8.68 -21.39 22.20
CA TYR A 307 8.35 -22.04 20.93
C TYR A 307 9.47 -23.01 20.54
N PRO A 308 9.18 -24.29 20.25
CA PRO A 308 10.19 -25.23 19.81
C PRO A 308 10.59 -24.93 18.37
N ILE A 309 11.68 -24.18 18.18
CA ILE A 309 12.28 -24.01 16.86
C ILE A 309 13.00 -25.28 16.47
N SER A 310 12.76 -25.77 15.25
CA SER A 310 13.49 -26.92 14.76
C SER A 310 14.99 -26.57 14.70
N ARG A 311 15.87 -27.52 15.04
CA ARG A 311 17.34 -27.37 14.96
C ARG A 311 17.79 -26.87 13.58
N ARG A 312 17.01 -27.18 12.53
CA ARG A 312 17.30 -26.77 11.15
C ARG A 312 17.03 -25.28 10.92
N ALA A 313 15.96 -24.73 11.50
CA ALA A 313 15.69 -23.28 11.42
C ALA A 313 16.72 -22.47 12.19
N SER A 314 17.14 -22.93 13.38
CA SER A 314 18.21 -22.28 14.15
C SER A 314 19.57 -22.32 13.42
N ALA A 315 19.89 -23.39 12.72
CA ALA A 315 21.11 -23.50 11.93
C ALA A 315 21.09 -22.56 10.71
N MET A 316 19.98 -22.47 9.99
CA MET A 316 19.83 -21.54 8.85
C MET A 316 19.95 -20.07 9.27
N ILE A 317 19.35 -19.71 10.41
CA ILE A 317 19.45 -18.36 10.95
C ILE A 317 20.89 -18.05 11.37
N ALA A 318 21.57 -19.00 12.02
CA ALA A 318 22.96 -18.83 12.41
C ALA A 318 23.94 -18.74 11.20
N GLU A 319 23.61 -19.35 10.06
CA GLU A 319 24.37 -19.24 8.80
C GLU A 319 24.13 -17.88 8.12
N LEU A 320 22.86 -17.45 8.02
CA LEU A 320 22.50 -16.13 7.51
C LEU A 320 23.11 -14.96 8.32
N LEU A 321 23.38 -15.19 9.60
CA LEU A 321 23.99 -14.21 10.49
C LEU A 321 25.52 -14.18 10.46
N LYS A 322 26.18 -15.13 9.75
CA LYS A 322 27.63 -15.19 9.54
C LYS A 322 28.07 -14.66 8.17
N SER A 323 27.12 -14.50 7.23
CA SER A 323 27.35 -13.93 5.89
C SER A 323 27.11 -12.41 5.89
#